data_69157cdba0547d3c99520946227deec0
#
_entry.id   69157cdba0547d3c99520946227deec0
#
_cell.length_a   1.000
_cell.length_b   1.000
_cell.length_c   1.000
_cell.angle_alpha   90.00
_cell.angle_beta   90.00
_cell.angle_gamma   90.00
#
_symmetry.space_group_name_H-M   'P 1'
#
loop_
_entity.id
_entity.type
_entity.pdbx_description
1 polymer ?
#
loop_
_entity_poly.entity_id
_entity_poly.type
_entity_poly.pdbx_seq_one_letter_code
_entity_poly.pdbx_strand_id
1 'polypeptide(L)'
;MVYAQEKDVSYGDILIDIDQTSSITSSSNSKEAYKITIGENGVRLTGASENAIMHGLRTIQNLIITNDGLVYGEIVDYPNVAERRVHVDCARKYISKDWFIRQIREMSYMKMNALQIHFSENMGFRIECETDPSIVSDQYLTKTEVREILAEAKKYGINVIPSFDSPGHVDQILKAHPEYGQVNTSGNHYKSGLDVTNPEAI
;
A
#
# COMPACT_ATOMS: atom_id res chain seq x y z
N MET A 1 -22.20 10.78 -18.97
CA MET A 1 -20.93 11.37 -19.42
C MET A 1 -21.28 12.29 -20.58
N VAL A 2 -21.23 13.61 -20.40
CA VAL A 2 -21.51 14.59 -21.46
C VAL A 2 -20.17 15.11 -21.93
N TYR A 3 -19.77 14.76 -23.14
CA TYR A 3 -18.56 15.30 -23.77
C TYR A 3 -18.90 16.69 -24.33
N ALA A 4 -18.23 17.70 -23.80
CA ALA A 4 -18.31 19.06 -24.35
C ALA A 4 -17.07 19.34 -25.22
N GLN A 5 -17.25 20.22 -26.17
CA GLN A 5 -16.34 20.56 -27.29
C GLN A 5 -14.88 20.83 -26.82
N GLU A 6 -13.95 20.34 -27.65
CA GLU A 6 -12.52 20.69 -27.55
C GLU A 6 -12.33 22.22 -27.61
N LYS A 7 -11.69 22.77 -26.59
CA LYS A 7 -11.09 24.08 -26.60
C LYS A 7 -9.71 23.97 -25.98
N ASP A 8 -8.72 24.61 -26.58
CA ASP A 8 -7.41 24.80 -25.98
C ASP A 8 -7.57 25.41 -24.59
N VAL A 9 -7.52 24.57 -23.56
CA VAL A 9 -7.45 25.05 -22.18
C VAL A 9 -6.01 25.47 -21.97
N SER A 10 -5.74 26.77 -21.99
CA SER A 10 -4.52 27.26 -21.38
C SER A 10 -4.59 26.81 -19.92
N TYR A 11 -3.62 25.99 -19.49
CA TYR A 11 -3.55 25.46 -18.15
C TYR A 11 -3.45 26.61 -17.15
N GLY A 12 -4.61 27.12 -16.71
CA GLY A 12 -4.73 28.02 -15.60
C GLY A 12 -4.42 27.28 -14.29
N ASP A 13 -4.43 28.01 -13.20
CA ASP A 13 -4.21 27.42 -11.87
C ASP A 13 -5.22 26.31 -11.58
N ILE A 14 -4.75 25.20 -10.98
CA ILE A 14 -5.61 24.17 -10.42
C ILE A 14 -6.03 24.64 -9.05
N LEU A 15 -7.31 24.97 -8.88
CA LEU A 15 -7.88 25.30 -7.57
C LEU A 15 -8.21 24.01 -6.82
N ILE A 16 -7.67 23.85 -5.62
CA ILE A 16 -7.87 22.67 -4.79
C ILE A 16 -8.65 23.05 -3.54
N ASP A 17 -9.78 22.37 -3.30
CA ASP A 17 -10.62 22.54 -2.12
C ASP A 17 -10.81 21.18 -1.41
N ILE A 18 -10.80 21.19 -0.07
CA ILE A 18 -11.19 20.03 0.72
C ILE A 18 -12.56 20.31 1.34
N ASP A 19 -13.56 19.51 0.95
CA ASP A 19 -14.91 19.55 1.49
C ASP A 19 -15.21 18.25 2.27
N GLN A 20 -15.10 18.34 3.59
CA GLN A 20 -15.35 17.22 4.50
C GLN A 20 -16.85 16.95 4.75
N THR A 21 -17.75 17.80 4.25
CA THR A 21 -19.19 17.68 4.51
C THR A 21 -19.90 16.61 3.70
N SER A 22 -19.14 15.81 2.92
CA SER A 22 -19.64 14.73 2.06
C SER A 22 -20.68 15.15 1.01
N SER A 23 -20.68 16.43 0.60
CA SER A 23 -21.53 16.90 -0.49
C SER A 23 -21.22 16.25 -1.85
N ILE A 24 -20.05 15.61 -1.97
CA ILE A 24 -19.57 14.99 -3.20
C ILE A 24 -20.31 13.68 -3.48
N THR A 25 -20.51 12.84 -2.45
CA THR A 25 -21.23 11.58 -2.55
C THR A 25 -21.72 11.08 -1.18
N SER A 26 -22.83 10.35 -1.18
CA SER A 26 -23.36 9.64 0.00
C SER A 26 -22.81 8.20 0.14
N SER A 27 -21.87 7.79 -0.71
CA SER A 27 -21.25 6.46 -0.65
C SER A 27 -20.52 6.21 0.67
N SER A 28 -20.48 4.97 1.13
CA SER A 28 -19.68 4.55 2.29
C SER A 28 -18.17 4.84 2.15
N ASN A 29 -17.69 4.97 0.90
CA ASN A 29 -16.30 5.30 0.55
C ASN A 29 -16.12 6.80 0.27
N SER A 30 -17.01 7.66 0.80
CA SER A 30 -17.02 9.10 0.55
C SER A 30 -15.72 9.81 0.98
N LYS A 31 -14.96 9.27 1.94
CA LYS A 31 -13.67 9.84 2.36
C LYS A 31 -12.63 9.93 1.25
N GLU A 32 -12.74 9.11 0.21
CA GLU A 32 -11.86 9.15 -0.97
C GLU A 32 -12.58 9.74 -2.21
N ALA A 33 -13.80 10.26 -2.02
CA ALA A 33 -14.56 10.87 -3.10
C ALA A 33 -13.99 12.23 -3.50
N TYR A 34 -13.99 12.50 -4.80
CA TYR A 34 -13.57 13.78 -5.34
C TYR A 34 -14.43 14.18 -6.54
N LYS A 35 -14.41 15.47 -6.83
CA LYS A 35 -15.04 16.11 -7.97
C LYS A 35 -14.02 16.97 -8.69
N ILE A 36 -13.96 16.83 -10.02
CA ILE A 36 -13.16 17.69 -10.91
C ILE A 36 -14.12 18.43 -11.81
N THR A 37 -13.98 19.75 -11.88
CA THR A 37 -14.70 20.60 -12.84
C THR A 37 -13.67 21.29 -13.72
N ILE A 38 -13.77 21.11 -15.04
CA ILE A 38 -12.89 21.69 -16.04
C ILE A 38 -13.72 22.64 -16.88
N GLY A 39 -13.33 23.90 -16.95
CA GLY A 39 -14.07 24.94 -17.64
C GLY A 39 -13.19 26.12 -18.06
N GLU A 40 -13.81 27.19 -18.54
CA GLU A 40 -13.12 28.41 -19.04
C GLU A 40 -12.21 29.06 -17.98
N ASN A 41 -12.53 28.87 -16.68
CA ASN A 41 -11.79 29.42 -15.55
C ASN A 41 -10.70 28.47 -15.03
N GLY A 42 -10.36 27.41 -15.76
CA GLY A 42 -9.36 26.42 -15.37
C GLY A 42 -9.96 25.16 -14.75
N VAL A 43 -9.21 24.53 -13.86
CA VAL A 43 -9.57 23.26 -13.21
C VAL A 43 -9.84 23.50 -11.73
N ARG A 44 -10.99 23.03 -11.24
CA ARG A 44 -11.29 22.95 -9.81
C ARG A 44 -11.34 21.48 -9.39
N LEU A 45 -10.57 21.13 -8.38
CA LEU A 45 -10.57 19.81 -7.74
C LEU A 45 -11.06 19.95 -6.31
N THR A 46 -12.19 19.33 -5.99
CA THR A 46 -12.76 19.26 -4.64
C THR A 46 -12.71 17.82 -4.15
N GLY A 47 -12.14 17.56 -2.98
CA GLY A 47 -12.02 16.24 -2.40
C GLY A 47 -12.53 16.17 -0.98
N ALA A 48 -13.05 15.01 -0.56
CA ALA A 48 -13.52 14.77 0.81
C ALA A 48 -12.36 14.64 1.83
N SER A 49 -11.13 14.46 1.35
CA SER A 49 -9.91 14.34 2.16
C SER A 49 -8.66 14.60 1.33
N GLU A 50 -7.49 14.65 1.96
CA GLU A 50 -6.19 14.71 1.27
C GLU A 50 -5.99 13.53 0.31
N ASN A 51 -6.40 12.31 0.69
CA ASN A 51 -6.34 11.14 -0.19
C ASN A 51 -7.26 11.29 -1.40
N ALA A 52 -8.45 11.85 -1.22
CA ALA A 52 -9.37 12.16 -2.31
C ALA A 52 -8.74 13.16 -3.31
N ILE A 53 -8.07 14.21 -2.80
CA ILE A 53 -7.33 15.15 -3.63
C ILE A 53 -6.21 14.44 -4.40
N MET A 54 -5.44 13.56 -3.76
CA MET A 54 -4.40 12.78 -4.43
C MET A 54 -4.99 11.94 -5.58
N HIS A 55 -6.11 11.27 -5.36
CA HIS A 55 -6.80 10.49 -6.39
C HIS A 55 -7.32 11.36 -7.54
N GLY A 56 -7.85 12.55 -7.22
CA GLY A 56 -8.27 13.52 -8.22
C GLY A 56 -7.11 14.03 -9.07
N LEU A 57 -5.96 14.35 -8.46
CA LEU A 57 -4.74 14.74 -9.19
C LEU A 57 -4.25 13.62 -10.11
N ARG A 58 -4.33 12.34 -9.69
CA ARG A 58 -4.00 11.20 -10.55
C ARG A 58 -4.96 11.08 -11.74
N THR A 59 -6.24 11.37 -11.55
CA THR A 59 -7.20 11.42 -12.65
C THR A 59 -6.88 12.55 -13.63
N ILE A 60 -6.60 13.76 -13.16
CA ILE A 60 -6.18 14.88 -14.02
C ILE A 60 -4.93 14.52 -14.81
N GLN A 61 -3.91 13.96 -14.12
CA GLN A 61 -2.68 13.51 -14.77
C GLN A 61 -2.93 12.48 -15.87
N ASN A 62 -3.77 11.47 -15.59
CA ASN A 62 -4.11 10.46 -16.59
C ASN A 62 -4.88 11.05 -17.79
N LEU A 63 -5.79 11.99 -17.55
CA LEU A 63 -6.51 12.67 -18.64
C LEU A 63 -5.55 13.44 -19.55
N ILE A 64 -4.59 14.17 -18.98
CA ILE A 64 -3.59 14.91 -19.76
C ILE A 64 -2.75 13.95 -20.61
N ILE A 65 -2.31 12.83 -20.03
CA ILE A 65 -1.45 11.86 -20.73
C ILE A 65 -2.22 11.13 -21.85
N THR A 66 -3.48 10.77 -21.61
CA THR A 66 -4.26 9.92 -22.53
C THR A 66 -4.95 10.70 -23.65
N ASN A 67 -5.32 11.97 -23.40
CA ASN A 67 -6.11 12.76 -24.33
C ASN A 67 -5.35 13.93 -24.96
N ASP A 68 -4.03 14.04 -24.67
CA ASP A 68 -3.21 15.19 -25.08
C ASP A 68 -3.78 16.54 -24.62
N GLY A 69 -4.48 16.53 -23.47
CA GLY A 69 -5.07 17.71 -22.87
C GLY A 69 -6.28 17.43 -21.99
N LEU A 70 -6.90 18.49 -21.50
CA LEU A 70 -8.11 18.43 -20.69
C LEU A 70 -9.33 18.87 -21.50
N VAL A 71 -10.43 18.14 -21.35
CA VAL A 71 -11.72 18.42 -21.98
C VAL A 71 -12.67 19.04 -20.96
N TYR A 72 -13.42 20.07 -21.35
CA TYR A 72 -14.43 20.68 -20.48
C TYR A 72 -15.45 19.66 -20.00
N GLY A 73 -15.76 19.72 -18.73
CA GLY A 73 -16.75 18.83 -18.13
C GLY A 73 -16.61 18.67 -16.64
N GLU A 74 -17.35 17.72 -16.12
CA GLU A 74 -17.37 17.37 -14.70
C GLU A 74 -17.11 15.87 -14.52
N ILE A 75 -16.28 15.53 -13.54
CA ILE A 75 -16.02 14.17 -13.12
C ILE A 75 -16.31 14.09 -11.63
N VAL A 76 -17.14 13.14 -11.24
CA VAL A 76 -17.36 12.73 -9.84
C VAL A 76 -16.96 11.27 -9.74
N ASP A 77 -16.03 10.97 -8.81
CA ASP A 77 -15.49 9.62 -8.67
C ASP A 77 -15.25 9.27 -7.20
N TYR A 78 -15.41 8.00 -6.89
CA TYR A 78 -15.16 7.42 -5.58
C TYR A 78 -14.93 5.91 -5.71
N PRO A 79 -14.16 5.28 -4.79
CA PRO A 79 -13.91 3.85 -4.88
C PRO A 79 -15.15 3.04 -4.47
N ASN A 80 -15.47 2.00 -5.23
CA ASN A 80 -16.47 1.01 -4.84
C ASN A 80 -15.95 0.03 -3.79
N VAL A 81 -14.62 -0.15 -3.70
CA VAL A 81 -13.94 -1.03 -2.75
C VAL A 81 -13.07 -0.17 -1.84
N ALA A 82 -13.33 -0.22 -0.54
CA ALA A 82 -12.66 0.64 0.44
C ALA A 82 -11.17 0.34 0.57
N GLU A 83 -10.77 -0.92 0.52
CA GLU A 83 -9.37 -1.31 0.59
C GLU A 83 -8.91 -1.96 -0.72
N ARG A 84 -7.92 -1.36 -1.36
CA ARG A 84 -7.30 -1.82 -2.60
C ARG A 84 -5.84 -2.10 -2.32
N ARG A 85 -5.56 -3.38 -2.03
CA ARG A 85 -4.29 -3.85 -1.46
C ARG A 85 -3.43 -4.55 -2.50
N VAL A 86 -2.13 -4.29 -2.43
CA VAL A 86 -1.09 -5.15 -3.01
C VAL A 86 -0.43 -5.93 -1.88
N HIS A 87 -0.32 -7.24 -2.03
CA HIS A 87 0.43 -8.12 -1.13
C HIS A 87 1.76 -8.48 -1.79
N VAL A 88 2.86 -8.31 -1.06
CA VAL A 88 4.20 -8.61 -1.53
C VAL A 88 4.87 -9.56 -0.55
N ASP A 89 5.19 -10.76 -1.01
CA ASP A 89 5.95 -11.75 -0.26
C ASP A 89 7.44 -11.51 -0.47
N CYS A 90 8.06 -10.79 0.47
CA CYS A 90 9.50 -10.60 0.48
C CYS A 90 10.25 -11.67 1.28
N ALA A 91 9.53 -12.54 1.99
CA ALA A 91 10.11 -13.60 2.80
C ALA A 91 10.64 -14.76 1.93
N ARG A 92 9.86 -15.22 0.94
CA ARG A 92 10.30 -16.26 0.01
C ARG A 92 11.39 -15.77 -0.94
N LYS A 93 11.39 -14.49 -1.26
CA LYS A 93 12.44 -13.85 -2.09
C LYS A 93 12.70 -12.45 -1.61
N TYR A 94 13.95 -12.13 -1.27
CA TYR A 94 14.31 -10.77 -0.88
C TYR A 94 13.94 -9.73 -1.95
N ILE A 95 13.33 -8.65 -1.48
CA ILE A 95 12.94 -7.51 -2.29
C ILE A 95 13.52 -6.26 -1.64
N SER A 96 14.24 -5.45 -2.42
CA SER A 96 14.94 -4.28 -1.91
C SER A 96 13.98 -3.12 -1.58
N LYS A 97 14.41 -2.24 -0.68
CA LYS A 97 13.74 -0.98 -0.38
C LYS A 97 13.39 -0.18 -1.65
N ASP A 98 14.34 -0.06 -2.58
CA ASP A 98 14.12 0.74 -3.80
C ASP A 98 13.01 0.19 -4.69
N TRP A 99 12.84 -1.12 -4.69
CA TRP A 99 11.70 -1.74 -5.37
C TRP A 99 10.38 -1.33 -4.72
N PHE A 100 10.29 -1.41 -3.37
CA PHE A 100 9.10 -0.98 -2.64
C PHE A 100 8.76 0.50 -2.88
N ILE A 101 9.77 1.37 -2.88
CA ILE A 101 9.60 2.81 -3.19
C ILE A 101 8.98 3.00 -4.58
N ARG A 102 9.49 2.30 -5.60
CA ARG A 102 8.90 2.36 -6.96
C ARG A 102 7.48 1.80 -6.97
N GLN A 103 7.26 0.65 -6.32
CA GLN A 103 5.94 0.01 -6.28
C GLN A 103 4.89 0.91 -5.61
N ILE A 104 5.24 1.61 -4.54
CA ILE A 104 4.35 2.59 -3.88
C ILE A 104 3.92 3.69 -4.84
N ARG A 105 4.84 4.19 -5.66
CA ARG A 105 4.53 5.21 -6.68
C ARG A 105 3.57 4.68 -7.73
N GLU A 106 3.81 3.48 -8.25
CA GLU A 106 2.90 2.82 -9.21
C GLU A 106 1.52 2.56 -8.59
N MET A 107 1.46 2.11 -7.35
CA MET A 107 0.21 1.92 -6.61
C MET A 107 -0.59 3.23 -6.51
N SER A 108 0.09 4.35 -6.28
CA SER A 108 -0.55 5.68 -6.25
C SER A 108 -1.21 6.03 -7.59
N TYR A 109 -0.59 5.69 -8.72
CA TYR A 109 -1.20 5.90 -10.06
C TYR A 109 -2.49 5.11 -10.22
N MET A 110 -2.53 3.89 -9.69
CA MET A 110 -3.69 3.01 -9.73
C MET A 110 -4.69 3.27 -8.59
N LYS A 111 -4.48 4.32 -7.80
CA LYS A 111 -5.33 4.68 -6.63
C LYS A 111 -5.45 3.53 -5.62
N MET A 112 -4.43 2.68 -5.50
CA MET A 112 -4.33 1.67 -4.44
C MET A 112 -4.01 2.36 -3.11
N ASN A 113 -4.50 1.81 -1.99
CA ASN A 113 -4.39 2.46 -0.69
C ASN A 113 -3.79 1.58 0.43
N ALA A 114 -3.41 0.35 0.13
CA ALA A 114 -2.77 -0.54 1.10
C ALA A 114 -1.67 -1.38 0.46
N LEU A 115 -0.52 -1.49 1.14
CA LEU A 115 0.60 -2.36 0.81
C LEU A 115 0.83 -3.32 1.97
N GLN A 116 0.60 -4.61 1.76
CA GLN A 116 0.93 -5.64 2.72
C GLN A 116 2.31 -6.22 2.39
N ILE A 117 3.23 -6.16 3.34
CA ILE A 117 4.58 -6.72 3.21
C ILE A 117 4.66 -7.96 4.10
N HIS A 118 4.88 -9.10 3.48
CA HIS A 118 5.02 -10.39 4.15
C HIS A 118 6.49 -10.65 4.44
N PHE A 119 6.88 -10.57 5.71
CA PHE A 119 8.28 -10.54 6.14
C PHE A 119 8.82 -11.90 6.57
N SER A 120 7.94 -12.85 6.92
CA SER A 120 8.38 -14.16 7.43
C SER A 120 7.68 -15.31 6.72
N GLU A 121 8.47 -16.33 6.38
CA GLU A 121 8.05 -17.57 5.75
C GLU A 121 9.12 -18.67 5.96
N ASN A 122 8.88 -19.88 5.50
CA ASN A 122 9.84 -20.97 5.58
C ASN A 122 11.22 -20.62 5.00
N MET A 123 11.25 -19.78 3.94
CA MET A 123 12.46 -19.42 3.21
C MET A 123 13.18 -18.19 3.73
N GLY A 124 12.60 -17.49 4.68
CA GLY A 124 13.27 -16.29 5.21
C GLY A 124 12.46 -15.50 6.24
N PHE A 125 13.20 -14.76 7.04
CA PHE A 125 12.74 -13.69 7.92
C PHE A 125 13.46 -12.41 7.49
N ARG A 126 12.75 -11.50 6.81
CA ARG A 126 13.35 -10.43 6.00
C ARG A 126 13.16 -9.03 6.58
N ILE A 127 13.08 -8.91 7.88
CA ILE A 127 13.09 -7.63 8.59
C ILE A 127 14.08 -7.70 9.74
N GLU A 128 14.77 -6.59 10.03
CA GLU A 128 15.68 -6.48 11.16
C GLU A 128 14.97 -6.79 12.46
N CYS A 129 15.52 -7.72 13.25
CA CYS A 129 15.07 -8.10 14.58
C CYS A 129 16.23 -7.89 15.58
N GLU A 130 16.11 -6.90 16.47
CA GLU A 130 17.14 -6.60 17.47
C GLU A 130 17.09 -7.55 18.66
N THR A 131 15.89 -8.04 19.00
CA THR A 131 15.69 -8.93 20.14
C THR A 131 16.23 -10.33 19.85
N ASP A 132 16.18 -10.75 18.59
CA ASP A 132 16.73 -12.02 18.15
C ASP A 132 17.28 -11.94 16.72
N PRO A 133 18.52 -11.47 16.57
CA PRO A 133 19.16 -11.39 15.26
C PRO A 133 19.40 -12.75 14.57
N SER A 134 19.36 -13.85 15.32
CA SER A 134 19.66 -15.20 14.81
C SER A 134 18.60 -15.74 13.84
N ILE A 135 17.35 -15.25 13.94
CA ILE A 135 16.26 -15.65 13.04
C ILE A 135 16.31 -14.91 11.69
N VAL A 136 17.06 -13.80 11.62
CA VAL A 136 17.08 -12.94 10.43
C VAL A 136 17.89 -13.60 9.30
N SER A 137 17.37 -13.53 8.10
CA SER A 137 18.07 -14.04 6.90
C SER A 137 19.23 -13.14 6.48
N ASP A 138 20.17 -13.64 5.67
CA ASP A 138 21.35 -12.88 5.20
C ASP A 138 20.97 -11.58 4.47
N GLN A 139 19.85 -11.60 3.74
CA GLN A 139 19.29 -10.41 3.09
C GLN A 139 17.97 -10.05 3.77
N TYR A 140 17.88 -8.85 4.29
CA TYR A 140 16.69 -8.35 5.00
C TYR A 140 16.57 -6.83 4.83
N LEU A 141 15.43 -6.29 5.20
CA LEU A 141 15.19 -4.85 5.29
C LEU A 141 15.55 -4.37 6.69
N THR A 142 16.46 -3.41 6.76
CA THR A 142 16.81 -2.74 8.01
C THR A 142 15.64 -1.89 8.52
N LYS A 143 15.59 -1.59 9.81
CA LYS A 143 14.60 -0.66 10.38
C LYS A 143 14.64 0.72 9.70
N THR A 144 15.83 1.16 9.29
CA THR A 144 15.98 2.41 8.56
C THR A 144 15.31 2.34 7.18
N GLU A 145 15.55 1.27 6.42
CA GLU A 145 14.91 1.06 5.12
C GLU A 145 13.40 0.94 5.22
N VAL A 146 12.90 0.24 6.26
CA VAL A 146 11.46 0.16 6.51
C VAL A 146 10.88 1.54 6.83
N ARG A 147 11.55 2.37 7.64
CA ARG A 147 11.10 3.76 7.89
C ARG A 147 11.04 4.60 6.61
N GLU A 148 11.98 4.42 5.68
CA GLU A 148 11.95 5.09 4.38
C GLU A 148 10.76 4.62 3.53
N ILE A 149 10.46 3.32 3.51
CA ILE A 149 9.28 2.76 2.86
C ILE A 149 8.00 3.36 3.45
N LEU A 150 7.88 3.40 4.78
CA LEU A 150 6.73 3.98 5.49
C LEU A 150 6.58 5.47 5.18
N ALA A 151 7.69 6.21 5.15
CA ALA A 151 7.69 7.64 4.84
C ALA A 151 7.22 7.91 3.41
N GLU A 152 7.66 7.09 2.44
CA GLU A 152 7.19 7.21 1.06
C GLU A 152 5.71 6.84 0.93
N ALA A 153 5.27 5.73 1.53
CA ALA A 153 3.87 5.31 1.52
C ALA A 153 2.94 6.39 2.10
N LYS A 154 3.36 7.03 3.19
CA LYS A 154 2.61 8.13 3.82
C LYS A 154 2.38 9.30 2.86
N LYS A 155 3.35 9.66 2.00
CA LYS A 155 3.20 10.76 1.02
C LYS A 155 2.04 10.51 0.05
N TYR A 156 1.71 9.26 -0.20
CA TYR A 156 0.68 8.83 -1.15
C TYR A 156 -0.59 8.30 -0.49
N GLY A 157 -0.72 8.44 0.85
CA GLY A 157 -1.87 7.94 1.59
C GLY A 157 -2.01 6.41 1.55
N ILE A 158 -0.91 5.68 1.37
CA ILE A 158 -0.88 4.21 1.32
C ILE A 158 -0.54 3.66 2.69
N ASN A 159 -1.43 2.83 3.26
CA ASN A 159 -1.19 2.12 4.50
C ASN A 159 -0.26 0.94 4.27
N VAL A 160 0.78 0.80 5.11
CA VAL A 160 1.66 -0.38 5.09
C VAL A 160 1.26 -1.34 6.20
N ILE A 161 0.97 -2.58 5.83
CA ILE A 161 0.51 -3.63 6.73
C ILE A 161 1.61 -4.69 6.80
N PRO A 162 2.28 -4.86 7.96
CA PRO A 162 3.23 -5.97 8.15
C PRO A 162 2.47 -7.29 8.27
N SER A 163 3.06 -8.36 7.75
CA SER A 163 2.52 -9.71 7.83
C SER A 163 3.62 -10.69 8.21
N PHE A 164 3.31 -11.54 9.18
CA PHE A 164 4.17 -12.61 9.68
C PHE A 164 3.33 -13.86 9.84
N ASP A 165 3.90 -15.02 9.54
CA ASP A 165 3.23 -16.29 9.74
C ASP A 165 3.56 -16.90 11.10
N SER A 166 2.55 -17.49 11.72
CA SER A 166 2.61 -18.28 12.94
C SER A 166 1.28 -19.06 13.08
N PRO A 167 1.29 -20.26 13.63
CA PRO A 167 2.43 -21.09 14.08
C PRO A 167 3.11 -21.88 12.97
N GLY A 168 2.61 -21.87 11.75
CA GLY A 168 3.20 -22.49 10.58
C GLY A 168 4.10 -21.56 9.79
N HIS A 169 4.79 -22.10 8.77
CA HIS A 169 5.69 -21.36 7.89
C HIS A 169 6.86 -20.66 8.62
N VAL A 170 7.40 -21.31 9.64
CA VAL A 170 8.39 -20.76 10.56
C VAL A 170 9.76 -21.46 10.49
N ASP A 171 10.08 -22.14 9.39
CA ASP A 171 11.32 -22.89 9.23
C ASP A 171 12.56 -22.03 9.50
N GLN A 172 12.54 -20.75 9.08
CA GLN A 172 13.66 -19.84 9.32
C GLN A 172 13.85 -19.56 10.82
N ILE A 173 12.77 -19.45 11.58
CA ILE A 173 12.80 -19.28 13.04
C ILE A 173 13.29 -20.57 13.68
N LEU A 174 12.72 -21.72 13.31
CA LEU A 174 13.08 -23.02 13.87
C LEU A 174 14.48 -23.51 13.47
N LYS A 175 15.10 -22.93 12.47
CA LYS A 175 16.50 -23.13 12.15
C LYS A 175 17.43 -22.58 13.23
N ALA A 176 17.06 -21.43 13.80
CA ALA A 176 17.78 -20.79 14.92
C ALA A 176 17.37 -21.41 16.27
N HIS A 177 16.09 -21.73 16.43
CA HIS A 177 15.47 -22.21 17.68
C HIS A 177 14.71 -23.53 17.45
N PRO A 178 15.40 -24.65 17.19
CA PRO A 178 14.75 -25.94 16.97
C PRO A 178 13.94 -26.42 18.18
N GLU A 179 14.27 -25.97 19.38
CA GLU A 179 13.60 -26.28 20.65
C GLU A 179 12.14 -25.79 20.69
N TYR A 180 11.77 -24.81 19.87
CA TYR A 180 10.40 -24.30 19.78
C TYR A 180 9.53 -25.06 18.78
N GLY A 181 10.11 -26.00 18.02
CA GLY A 181 9.38 -26.81 17.06
C GLY A 181 8.53 -27.89 17.70
N GLN A 182 7.38 -28.19 17.09
CA GLN A 182 6.55 -29.32 17.48
C GLN A 182 7.36 -30.62 17.49
N VAL A 183 7.07 -31.50 18.46
CA VAL A 183 7.72 -32.82 18.58
C VAL A 183 6.71 -33.92 18.24
N ASN A 184 7.09 -34.82 17.35
CA ASN A 184 6.27 -35.99 17.05
C ASN A 184 6.38 -37.05 18.15
N THR A 185 5.55 -38.11 18.05
CA THR A 185 5.52 -39.22 19.02
C THR A 185 6.85 -40.01 19.11
N SER A 186 7.75 -39.85 18.15
CA SER A 186 9.09 -40.47 18.13
C SER A 186 10.18 -39.52 18.67
N GLY A 187 9.81 -38.34 19.17
CA GLY A 187 10.75 -37.34 19.73
C GLY A 187 11.48 -36.49 18.70
N ASN A 188 11.06 -36.49 17.43
CA ASN A 188 11.67 -35.69 16.40
C ASN A 188 10.94 -34.33 16.28
N HIS A 189 11.70 -33.23 16.19
CA HIS A 189 11.14 -31.90 15.96
C HIS A 189 10.68 -31.73 14.51
N TYR A 190 9.50 -31.11 14.34
CA TYR A 190 9.05 -30.58 13.05
C TYR A 190 9.77 -29.28 12.75
N LYS A 191 10.06 -29.05 11.46
CA LYS A 191 10.84 -27.88 11.02
C LYS A 191 9.99 -26.69 10.61
N SER A 192 8.67 -26.83 10.56
CA SER A 192 7.79 -25.79 9.98
C SER A 192 6.59 -25.42 10.84
N GLY A 193 6.56 -25.86 12.10
CA GLY A 193 5.48 -25.53 13.02
C GLY A 193 5.98 -25.31 14.43
N LEU A 194 5.61 -24.18 15.04
CA LEU A 194 5.86 -23.90 16.46
C LEU A 194 5.03 -24.83 17.35
N ASP A 195 5.59 -25.25 18.45
CA ASP A 195 4.84 -25.93 19.51
C ASP A 195 4.07 -24.88 20.33
N VAL A 196 2.80 -24.68 19.96
CA VAL A 196 1.91 -23.73 20.64
C VAL A 196 1.56 -24.14 22.08
N THR A 197 1.99 -25.33 22.53
CA THR A 197 1.85 -25.76 23.93
C THR A 197 3.07 -25.42 24.78
N ASN A 198 4.17 -25.02 24.15
CA ASN A 198 5.38 -24.53 24.81
C ASN A 198 5.27 -23.00 25.05
N PRO A 199 5.19 -22.54 26.33
CA PRO A 199 5.06 -21.11 26.62
C PRO A 199 6.28 -20.27 26.20
N GLU A 200 7.44 -20.90 25.98
CA GLU A 200 8.65 -20.21 25.51
C GLU A 200 8.66 -20.01 23.99
N ALA A 201 7.77 -20.72 23.27
CA ALA A 201 7.63 -20.61 21.82
C ALA A 201 6.56 -19.57 21.38
N ILE A 202 5.85 -18.97 22.33
CA ILE A 202 4.80 -17.98 22.12
C ILE A 202 5.24 -16.65 22.76
#